data_b301a87684406d19623ccdb4199b73f1
#
_entry.id   b301a87684406d19623ccdb4199b73f1
#
_cell.length_a   1.000
_cell.length_b   1.000
_cell.length_c   1.000
_cell.angle_alpha   90.00
_cell.angle_beta   90.00
_cell.angle_gamma   90.00
#
_symmetry.space_group_name_H-M   'P 1'
#
loop_
_entity.id
_entity.type
_entity.pdbx_description
1 polymer ?
#
loop_
_entity_poly.entity_id
_entity_poly.type
_entity_poly.pdbx_seq_one_letter_code
_entity_poly.pdbx_strand_id
1 'polypeptide(L)'
;MARYTKLEPASMSPAQKAVVDEIVSGKRGRFGGPFEILVRAPEVCKHLSRLGEYLRWGSSLSPALSELAICLTARHIRANYEWHAHAPLAVEAGVPAAAIEAIRTGATPSFMATDQVLVHRVVTELIDTKRLTDATFAEAIARFGEQGIVELGTIVGYYTAIGNALNAFQVPLPAGVPQPFPE
;
A
#
# COMPACT_ATOMS: atom_id res chain seq x y z
N MET A 1 16.90 -4.83 13.72
CA MET A 1 16.20 -4.83 15.03
C MET A 1 15.17 -3.71 15.03
N ALA A 2 13.93 -3.95 15.52
CA ALA A 2 12.90 -2.89 15.56
C ALA A 2 13.41 -1.65 16.31
N ARG A 3 13.11 -0.46 15.78
CA ARG A 3 13.50 0.84 16.38
C ARG A 3 12.37 1.48 17.19
N TYR A 4 11.49 0.65 17.76
CA TYR A 4 10.39 1.13 18.59
C TYR A 4 10.02 0.11 19.65
N THR A 5 9.38 0.61 20.71
CA THR A 5 8.74 -0.23 21.72
C THR A 5 7.24 -0.22 21.44
N LYS A 6 6.61 -1.38 21.46
CA LYS A 6 5.15 -1.47 21.31
C LYS A 6 4.46 -0.65 22.41
N LEU A 7 3.47 0.15 22.02
CA LEU A 7 2.68 0.91 22.97
C LEU A 7 1.63 0.00 23.60
N GLU A 8 1.72 -0.19 24.90
CA GLU A 8 0.70 -0.90 25.65
C GLU A 8 -0.55 -0.01 25.81
N PRO A 9 -1.77 -0.57 25.76
CA PRO A 9 -3.01 0.20 25.89
C PRO A 9 -3.06 1.08 27.12
N ALA A 10 -2.47 0.62 28.24
CA ALA A 10 -2.42 1.38 29.48
C ALA A 10 -1.57 2.66 29.39
N SER A 11 -0.54 2.68 28.51
CA SER A 11 0.37 3.80 28.32
C SER A 11 -0.08 4.80 27.25
N MET A 12 -1.15 4.49 26.52
CA MET A 12 -1.66 5.35 25.45
C MET A 12 -2.35 6.59 26.01
N SER A 13 -2.08 7.75 25.38
CA SER A 13 -2.83 8.98 25.65
C SER A 13 -4.31 8.85 25.22
N PRO A 14 -5.20 9.71 25.71
CA PRO A 14 -6.61 9.71 25.29
C PRO A 14 -6.77 9.84 23.77
N ALA A 15 -5.96 10.68 23.09
CA ALA A 15 -5.99 10.85 21.64
C ALA A 15 -5.56 9.57 20.90
N GLN A 16 -4.55 8.85 21.39
CA GLN A 16 -4.12 7.58 20.81
C GLN A 16 -5.21 6.51 20.96
N LYS A 17 -5.83 6.39 22.14
CA LYS A 17 -6.93 5.46 22.39
C LYS A 17 -8.10 5.72 21.47
N ALA A 18 -8.51 6.99 21.31
CA ALA A 18 -9.63 7.36 20.43
C ALA A 18 -9.38 6.92 18.97
N VAL A 19 -8.14 7.07 18.47
CA VAL A 19 -7.79 6.62 17.11
C VAL A 19 -7.76 5.10 16.99
N VAL A 20 -7.25 4.40 18.01
CA VAL A 20 -7.28 2.93 18.07
C VAL A 20 -8.72 2.42 18.03
N ASP A 21 -9.61 3.00 18.83
CA ASP A 21 -11.03 2.64 18.90
C ASP A 21 -11.72 2.87 17.53
N GLU A 22 -11.42 3.99 16.86
CA GLU A 22 -11.92 4.28 15.51
C GLU A 22 -11.46 3.22 14.50
N ILE A 23 -10.19 2.83 14.53
CA ILE A 23 -9.63 1.81 13.62
C ILE A 23 -10.28 0.44 13.86
N VAL A 24 -10.46 0.06 15.12
CA VAL A 24 -11.03 -1.25 15.48
C VAL A 24 -12.52 -1.32 15.18
N SER A 25 -13.26 -0.23 15.35
CA SER A 25 -14.69 -0.16 15.02
C SER A 25 -14.99 -0.01 13.52
N GLY A 26 -13.98 0.38 12.71
CA GLY A 26 -14.10 0.51 11.26
C GLY A 26 -13.98 -0.83 10.51
N LYS A 27 -13.93 -0.77 9.18
CA LYS A 27 -13.83 -1.96 8.30
C LYS A 27 -12.56 -2.80 8.55
N ARG A 28 -11.52 -2.22 9.13
CA ARG A 28 -10.29 -2.95 9.47
C ARG A 28 -10.49 -3.98 10.57
N GLY A 29 -11.37 -3.70 11.56
CA GLY A 29 -11.73 -4.61 12.64
C GLY A 29 -10.60 -4.94 13.62
N ARG A 30 -9.39 -4.41 13.39
CA ARG A 30 -8.20 -4.69 14.22
C ARG A 30 -7.19 -3.54 14.18
N PHE A 31 -6.47 -3.37 15.28
CA PHE A 31 -5.30 -2.49 15.36
C PHE A 31 -4.02 -3.32 15.19
N GLY A 32 -3.05 -2.80 14.40
CA GLY A 32 -1.78 -3.47 14.17
C GLY A 32 -1.10 -3.00 12.88
N GLY A 33 0.03 -3.61 12.55
CA GLY A 33 0.82 -3.26 11.37
C GLY A 33 1.33 -1.83 11.40
N PRO A 34 1.17 -1.05 10.32
CA PRO A 34 1.67 0.33 10.25
C PRO A 34 1.07 1.23 11.33
N PHE A 35 -0.14 0.92 11.82
CA PHE A 35 -0.81 1.75 12.82
C PHE A 35 -0.14 1.69 14.19
N GLU A 36 0.61 0.63 14.51
CA GLU A 36 1.42 0.57 15.73
C GLU A 36 2.50 1.67 15.76
N ILE A 37 2.94 2.14 14.60
CA ILE A 37 3.87 3.24 14.47
C ILE A 37 3.13 4.56 14.34
N LEU A 38 2.14 4.65 13.47
CA LEU A 38 1.42 5.87 13.14
C LEU A 38 0.67 6.46 14.34
N VAL A 39 0.21 5.64 15.28
CA VAL A 39 -0.50 6.08 16.48
C VAL A 39 0.33 7.01 17.38
N ARG A 40 1.64 7.09 17.18
CA ARG A 40 2.52 8.05 17.85
C ARG A 40 2.24 9.50 17.44
N ALA A 41 1.64 9.67 16.26
CA ALA A 41 1.11 10.94 15.78
C ALA A 41 -0.42 10.74 15.53
N PRO A 42 -1.28 10.84 16.56
CA PRO A 42 -2.67 10.40 16.49
C PRO A 42 -3.46 11.09 15.36
N GLU A 43 -3.28 12.37 15.12
CA GLU A 43 -3.97 13.06 14.01
C GLU A 43 -3.51 12.54 12.64
N VAL A 44 -2.22 12.29 12.44
CA VAL A 44 -1.71 11.68 11.21
C VAL A 44 -2.29 10.27 11.04
N CYS A 45 -2.27 9.47 12.12
CA CYS A 45 -2.80 8.12 12.13
C CYS A 45 -4.28 8.09 11.74
N LYS A 46 -5.10 8.98 12.30
CA LYS A 46 -6.51 9.12 12.02
C LYS A 46 -6.80 9.40 10.54
N HIS A 47 -6.13 10.40 9.98
CA HIS A 47 -6.33 10.76 8.56
C HIS A 47 -5.85 9.66 7.61
N LEU A 48 -4.68 9.07 7.88
CA LEU A 48 -4.16 7.97 7.07
C LEU A 48 -5.01 6.70 7.19
N SER A 49 -5.56 6.42 8.39
CA SER A 49 -6.46 5.27 8.56
C SER A 49 -7.72 5.39 7.70
N ARG A 50 -8.36 6.55 7.72
CA ARG A 50 -9.56 6.84 6.92
C ARG A 50 -9.28 6.80 5.41
N LEU A 51 -8.18 7.43 4.97
CA LEU A 51 -7.77 7.40 3.58
C LEU A 51 -7.47 5.97 3.13
N GLY A 52 -6.71 5.20 3.90
CA GLY A 52 -6.40 3.82 3.57
C GLY A 52 -7.63 2.90 3.60
N GLU A 53 -8.63 3.20 4.42
CA GLU A 53 -9.92 2.49 4.40
C GLU A 53 -10.66 2.76 3.08
N TYR A 54 -10.72 4.02 2.65
CA TYR A 54 -11.31 4.39 1.37
C TYR A 54 -10.59 3.70 0.19
N LEU A 55 -9.26 3.81 0.12
CA LEU A 55 -8.48 3.24 -0.98
C LEU A 55 -8.64 1.73 -1.13
N ARG A 56 -8.88 1.00 -0.05
CA ARG A 56 -9.04 -0.46 -0.07
C ARG A 56 -10.46 -0.93 -0.31
N TRP A 57 -11.48 -0.18 0.14
CA TRP A 57 -12.86 -0.66 0.16
C TRP A 57 -13.89 0.34 -0.39
N GLY A 58 -13.47 1.53 -0.76
CA GLY A 58 -14.33 2.58 -1.31
C GLY A 58 -13.87 3.11 -2.67
N SER A 59 -12.70 2.69 -3.15
CA SER A 59 -12.16 3.09 -4.44
C SER A 59 -13.01 2.58 -5.61
N SER A 60 -12.99 3.30 -6.72
CA SER A 60 -13.57 2.89 -8.00
C SER A 60 -12.77 1.79 -8.70
N LEU A 61 -11.51 1.60 -8.31
CA LEU A 61 -10.64 0.56 -8.84
C LEU A 61 -11.01 -0.81 -8.27
N SER A 62 -10.92 -1.85 -9.09
CA SER A 62 -11.10 -3.22 -8.59
C SER A 62 -10.00 -3.59 -7.60
N PRO A 63 -10.24 -4.53 -6.66
CA PRO A 63 -9.24 -5.01 -5.73
C PRO A 63 -7.92 -5.43 -6.40
N ALA A 64 -8.00 -6.12 -7.56
CA ALA A 64 -6.82 -6.54 -8.32
C ALA A 64 -5.95 -5.36 -8.76
N LEU A 65 -6.56 -4.27 -9.22
CA LEU A 65 -5.84 -3.07 -9.68
C LEU A 65 -5.26 -2.29 -8.51
N SER A 66 -6.00 -2.15 -7.43
CA SER A 66 -5.53 -1.47 -6.22
C SER A 66 -4.35 -2.22 -5.59
N GLU A 67 -4.48 -3.54 -5.39
CA GLU A 67 -3.41 -4.36 -4.79
C GLU A 67 -2.17 -4.44 -5.70
N LEU A 68 -2.33 -4.45 -7.03
CA LEU A 68 -1.22 -4.33 -7.97
C LEU A 68 -0.47 -3.01 -7.79
N ALA A 69 -1.19 -1.88 -7.74
CA ALA A 69 -0.59 -0.56 -7.52
C ALA A 69 0.14 -0.48 -6.17
N ILE A 70 -0.41 -1.10 -5.13
CA ILE A 70 0.21 -1.21 -3.81
C ILE A 70 1.51 -2.01 -3.89
N CYS A 71 1.50 -3.18 -4.54
CA CYS A 71 2.69 -4.02 -4.68
C CYS A 71 3.81 -3.32 -5.45
N LEU A 72 3.49 -2.62 -6.54
CA LEU A 72 4.47 -1.83 -7.30
C LEU A 72 5.11 -0.74 -6.44
N THR A 73 4.30 -0.03 -5.65
CA THR A 73 4.78 1.00 -4.73
C THR A 73 5.64 0.38 -3.62
N ALA A 74 5.19 -0.70 -2.99
CA ALA A 74 5.92 -1.39 -1.94
C ALA A 74 7.28 -1.90 -2.43
N ARG A 75 7.35 -2.43 -3.68
CA ARG A 75 8.59 -2.84 -4.32
C ARG A 75 9.55 -1.68 -4.52
N HIS A 76 9.06 -0.56 -5.04
CA HIS A 76 9.87 0.63 -5.30
C HIS A 76 10.57 1.14 -4.04
N ILE A 77 9.83 1.28 -2.94
CA ILE A 77 10.38 1.77 -1.67
C ILE A 77 10.96 0.65 -0.79
N ARG A 78 11.01 -0.60 -1.30
CA ARG A 78 11.50 -1.79 -0.59
C ARG A 78 10.85 -1.99 0.78
N ALA A 79 9.53 -1.74 0.88
CA ALA A 79 8.75 -1.91 2.10
C ALA A 79 8.40 -3.37 2.31
N ASN A 80 9.26 -4.11 3.01
CA ASN A 80 9.11 -5.55 3.27
C ASN A 80 7.76 -5.87 3.92
N TYR A 81 7.31 -5.06 4.88
CA TYR A 81 6.04 -5.28 5.59
C TYR A 81 4.84 -5.11 4.66
N GLU A 82 4.80 -4.02 3.86
CA GLU A 82 3.70 -3.79 2.91
C GLU A 82 3.65 -4.88 1.84
N TRP A 83 4.80 -5.29 1.32
CA TRP A 83 4.87 -6.39 0.38
C TRP A 83 4.30 -7.69 0.98
N HIS A 84 4.73 -8.05 2.19
CA HIS A 84 4.25 -9.24 2.88
C HIS A 84 2.73 -9.21 3.07
N ALA A 85 2.18 -8.05 3.40
CA ALA A 85 0.75 -7.89 3.63
C ALA A 85 -0.09 -7.92 2.34
N HIS A 86 0.43 -7.34 1.24
CA HIS A 86 -0.35 -7.05 0.05
C HIS A 86 -0.10 -7.99 -1.14
N ALA A 87 1.08 -8.59 -1.28
CA ALA A 87 1.35 -9.52 -2.38
C ALA A 87 0.41 -10.74 -2.40
N PRO A 88 0.08 -11.39 -1.27
CA PRO A 88 -0.92 -12.45 -1.25
C PRO A 88 -2.31 -11.95 -1.65
N LEU A 89 -2.72 -10.76 -1.20
CA LEU A 89 -4.01 -10.17 -1.54
C LEU A 89 -4.11 -9.84 -3.03
N ALA A 90 -3.03 -9.38 -3.66
CA ALA A 90 -2.98 -9.14 -5.10
C ALA A 90 -3.23 -10.44 -5.88
N VAL A 91 -2.60 -11.55 -5.48
CA VAL A 91 -2.81 -12.87 -6.10
C VAL A 91 -4.25 -13.34 -5.88
N GLU A 92 -4.78 -13.24 -4.67
CA GLU A 92 -6.16 -13.60 -4.34
C GLU A 92 -7.17 -12.78 -5.16
N ALA A 93 -6.88 -11.49 -5.40
CA ALA A 93 -7.71 -10.60 -6.19
C ALA A 93 -7.61 -10.86 -7.73
N GLY A 94 -6.70 -11.72 -8.18
CA GLY A 94 -6.59 -12.13 -9.58
C GLY A 94 -5.40 -11.53 -10.34
N VAL A 95 -4.40 -10.97 -9.66
CA VAL A 95 -3.11 -10.67 -10.29
C VAL A 95 -2.32 -11.97 -10.41
N PRO A 96 -1.76 -12.32 -11.61
CA PRO A 96 -1.00 -13.56 -11.76
C PRO A 96 0.16 -13.65 -10.76
N ALA A 97 0.29 -14.77 -10.06
CA ALA A 97 1.37 -14.99 -9.08
C ALA A 97 2.76 -14.82 -9.71
N ALA A 98 2.93 -15.25 -10.98
CA ALA A 98 4.17 -15.06 -11.73
C ALA A 98 4.48 -13.58 -11.98
N ALA A 99 3.45 -12.72 -12.18
CA ALA A 99 3.64 -11.27 -12.33
C ALA A 99 4.05 -10.64 -11.00
N ILE A 100 3.45 -11.04 -9.89
CA ILE A 100 3.85 -10.58 -8.54
C ILE A 100 5.30 -10.98 -8.25
N GLU A 101 5.70 -12.20 -8.56
CA GLU A 101 7.09 -12.64 -8.38
C GLU A 101 8.07 -11.87 -9.30
N ALA A 102 7.69 -11.61 -10.55
CA ALA A 102 8.48 -10.77 -11.45
C ALA A 102 8.67 -9.35 -10.89
N ILE A 103 7.59 -8.73 -10.37
CA ILE A 103 7.68 -7.42 -9.70
C ILE A 103 8.64 -7.51 -8.50
N ARG A 104 8.53 -8.55 -7.66
CA ARG A 104 9.40 -8.72 -6.50
C ARG A 104 10.87 -8.74 -6.86
N THR A 105 11.22 -9.48 -7.91
CA THR A 105 12.62 -9.64 -8.35
C THR A 105 13.14 -8.49 -9.23
N GLY A 106 12.25 -7.60 -9.68
CA GLY A 106 12.58 -6.52 -10.62
C GLY A 106 12.63 -6.97 -12.08
N ALA A 107 12.09 -8.15 -12.38
CA ALA A 107 11.89 -8.60 -13.76
C ALA A 107 10.63 -7.97 -14.36
N THR A 108 10.51 -8.00 -15.68
CA THR A 108 9.32 -7.51 -16.38
C THR A 108 8.14 -8.45 -16.14
N PRO A 109 7.05 -7.96 -15.52
CA PRO A 109 5.87 -8.79 -15.28
C PRO A 109 5.07 -9.00 -16.57
N SER A 110 4.38 -10.14 -16.65
CA SER A 110 3.41 -10.43 -17.73
C SER A 110 2.02 -10.53 -17.13
N PHE A 111 1.08 -9.77 -17.70
CA PHE A 111 -0.31 -9.72 -17.28
C PHE A 111 -1.23 -10.24 -18.37
N MET A 112 -2.34 -10.91 -17.97
CA MET A 112 -3.37 -11.37 -18.90
C MET A 112 -4.43 -10.28 -19.16
N ALA A 113 -4.70 -9.42 -18.18
CA ALA A 113 -5.70 -8.37 -18.28
C ALA A 113 -5.07 -7.04 -18.72
N THR A 114 -5.66 -6.39 -19.72
CA THR A 114 -5.21 -5.08 -20.24
C THR A 114 -5.20 -3.99 -19.17
N ASP A 115 -6.17 -4.02 -18.25
CA ASP A 115 -6.23 -3.07 -17.14
C ASP A 115 -5.02 -3.18 -16.19
N GLN A 116 -4.53 -4.41 -15.94
CA GLN A 116 -3.33 -4.63 -15.13
C GLN A 116 -2.08 -4.09 -15.85
N VAL A 117 -1.99 -4.27 -17.17
CA VAL A 117 -0.90 -3.67 -17.99
C VAL A 117 -0.92 -2.16 -17.88
N LEU A 118 -2.11 -1.54 -17.98
CA LEU A 118 -2.26 -0.10 -17.91
C LEU A 118 -1.93 0.44 -16.50
N VAL A 119 -2.42 -0.20 -15.44
CA VAL A 119 -2.08 0.18 -14.05
C VAL A 119 -0.58 0.04 -13.80
N HIS A 120 0.04 -1.05 -14.28
CA HIS A 120 1.50 -1.21 -14.16
C HIS A 120 2.24 -0.03 -14.80
N ARG A 121 1.86 0.37 -16.03
CA ARG A 121 2.47 1.50 -16.74
C ARG A 121 2.24 2.82 -16.01
N VAL A 122 0.99 3.13 -15.62
CA VAL A 122 0.64 4.35 -14.87
C VAL A 122 1.46 4.46 -13.59
N VAL A 123 1.47 3.41 -12.78
CA VAL A 123 2.18 3.42 -11.50
C VAL A 123 3.68 3.53 -11.70
N THR A 124 4.25 2.81 -12.67
CA THR A 124 5.68 2.87 -12.97
C THR A 124 6.09 4.26 -13.44
N GLU A 125 5.35 4.89 -14.37
CA GLU A 125 5.62 6.26 -14.80
C GLU A 125 5.55 7.25 -13.63
N LEU A 126 4.52 7.16 -12.77
CA LEU A 126 4.41 8.01 -11.58
C LEU A 126 5.58 7.82 -10.60
N ILE A 127 6.02 6.57 -10.41
CA ILE A 127 7.13 6.25 -9.53
C ILE A 127 8.46 6.76 -10.09
N ASP A 128 8.73 6.52 -11.37
CA ASP A 128 10.04 6.79 -11.98
C ASP A 128 10.19 8.26 -12.39
N THR A 129 9.18 8.81 -13.08
CA THR A 129 9.25 10.14 -13.70
C THR A 129 8.45 11.20 -12.96
N LYS A 130 7.60 10.83 -12.01
CA LYS A 130 6.66 11.70 -11.27
C LYS A 130 5.57 12.32 -12.16
N ARG A 131 5.41 11.83 -13.36
CA ARG A 131 4.48 12.34 -14.38
C ARG A 131 4.00 11.19 -15.25
N LEU A 132 2.84 11.37 -15.89
CA LEU A 132 2.38 10.51 -16.97
C LEU A 132 2.73 11.13 -18.30
N THR A 133 3.06 10.29 -19.28
CA THR A 133 3.08 10.71 -20.69
C THR A 133 1.66 10.99 -21.15
N ASP A 134 1.51 11.87 -22.16
CA ASP A 134 0.18 12.20 -22.72
C ASP A 134 -0.56 10.96 -23.21
N ALA A 135 0.17 10.00 -23.80
CA ALA A 135 -0.41 8.74 -24.28
C ALA A 135 -0.94 7.89 -23.12
N THR A 136 -0.16 7.70 -22.05
CA THR A 136 -0.58 6.94 -20.87
C THR A 136 -1.74 7.64 -20.16
N PHE A 137 -1.70 8.97 -20.05
CA PHE A 137 -2.77 9.75 -19.46
C PHE A 137 -4.09 9.60 -20.25
N ALA A 138 -4.04 9.74 -21.58
CA ALA A 138 -5.23 9.61 -22.43
C ALA A 138 -5.87 8.22 -22.33
N GLU A 139 -5.06 7.16 -22.34
CA GLU A 139 -5.54 5.79 -22.19
C GLU A 139 -6.13 5.54 -20.79
N ALA A 140 -5.46 6.02 -19.73
CA ALA A 140 -5.92 5.88 -18.36
C ALA A 140 -7.22 6.65 -18.09
N ILE A 141 -7.36 7.88 -18.64
CA ILE A 141 -8.62 8.66 -18.60
C ILE A 141 -9.75 7.89 -19.29
N ALA A 142 -9.50 7.38 -20.47
CA ALA A 142 -10.52 6.63 -21.23
C ALA A 142 -10.99 5.37 -20.48
N ARG A 143 -10.11 4.73 -19.71
CA ARG A 143 -10.39 3.46 -19.03
C ARG A 143 -10.89 3.63 -17.59
N PHE A 144 -10.29 4.51 -16.81
CA PHE A 144 -10.54 4.64 -15.37
C PHE A 144 -11.21 5.98 -14.99
N GLY A 145 -11.32 6.91 -15.93
CA GLY A 145 -11.79 8.27 -15.65
C GLY A 145 -10.82 9.08 -14.78
N GLU A 146 -11.18 10.33 -14.53
CA GLU A 146 -10.39 11.22 -13.66
C GLU A 146 -10.27 10.67 -12.24
N GLN A 147 -11.36 10.11 -11.71
CA GLN A 147 -11.38 9.51 -10.38
C GLN A 147 -10.34 8.39 -10.24
N GLY A 148 -10.29 7.45 -11.19
CA GLY A 148 -9.36 6.32 -11.14
C GLY A 148 -7.89 6.79 -11.18
N ILE A 149 -7.57 7.84 -11.95
CA ILE A 149 -6.22 8.40 -11.99
C ILE A 149 -5.87 9.06 -10.65
N VAL A 150 -6.78 9.83 -10.06
CA VAL A 150 -6.58 10.43 -8.74
C VAL A 150 -6.36 9.34 -7.69
N GLU A 151 -7.13 8.27 -7.74
CA GLU A 151 -7.01 7.15 -6.80
C GLU A 151 -5.69 6.39 -6.98
N LEU A 152 -5.23 6.13 -8.22
CA LEU A 152 -3.92 5.51 -8.48
C LEU A 152 -2.78 6.37 -7.94
N GLY A 153 -2.78 7.67 -8.23
CA GLY A 153 -1.78 8.60 -7.69
C GLY A 153 -1.82 8.66 -6.16
N THR A 154 -3.02 8.61 -5.58
CA THR A 154 -3.21 8.60 -4.13
C THR A 154 -2.71 7.30 -3.51
N ILE A 155 -2.92 6.13 -4.13
CA ILE A 155 -2.36 4.84 -3.68
C ILE A 155 -0.83 4.94 -3.63
N VAL A 156 -0.19 5.43 -4.70
CA VAL A 156 1.28 5.59 -4.75
C VAL A 156 1.78 6.49 -3.61
N GLY A 157 1.16 7.65 -3.40
CA GLY A 157 1.55 8.58 -2.34
C GLY A 157 1.31 8.00 -0.94
N TYR A 158 0.14 7.42 -0.72
CA TYR A 158 -0.26 6.83 0.57
C TYR A 158 0.67 5.68 0.97
N TYR A 159 0.88 4.70 0.09
CA TYR A 159 1.72 3.55 0.42
C TYR A 159 3.21 3.90 0.48
N THR A 160 3.64 4.96 -0.20
CA THR A 160 4.97 5.54 0.01
C THR A 160 5.10 6.10 1.44
N ALA A 161 4.12 6.84 1.92
CA ALA A 161 4.14 7.39 3.28
C ALA A 161 4.10 6.28 4.35
N ILE A 162 3.23 5.28 4.18
CA ILE A 162 3.12 4.12 5.09
C ILE A 162 4.44 3.32 5.11
N GLY A 163 4.95 2.96 3.95
CA GLY A 163 6.18 2.15 3.84
C GLY A 163 7.42 2.89 4.37
N ASN A 164 7.51 4.20 4.15
CA ASN A 164 8.58 5.02 4.73
C ASN A 164 8.52 5.00 6.27
N ALA A 165 7.33 5.08 6.86
CA ALA A 165 7.18 4.95 8.32
C ALA A 165 7.62 3.56 8.81
N LEU A 166 7.17 2.49 8.14
CA LEU A 166 7.56 1.12 8.48
C LEU A 166 9.07 0.89 8.34
N ASN A 167 9.67 1.37 7.27
CA ASN A 167 11.11 1.26 7.02
C ASN A 167 11.93 2.06 8.03
N ALA A 168 11.53 3.31 8.33
CA ALA A 168 12.22 4.16 9.31
C ALA A 168 12.27 3.52 10.70
N PHE A 169 11.19 2.89 11.12
CA PHE A 169 11.08 2.21 12.41
C PHE A 169 11.55 0.74 12.36
N GLN A 170 11.94 0.25 11.19
CA GLN A 170 12.35 -1.16 10.99
C GLN A 170 11.33 -2.14 11.56
N VAL A 171 10.06 -1.96 11.16
CA VAL A 171 8.97 -2.84 11.64
C VAL A 171 9.24 -4.26 11.13
N PRO A 172 9.35 -5.24 12.05
CA PRO A 172 9.72 -6.59 11.67
C PRO A 172 8.57 -7.30 10.95
N LEU A 173 8.93 -8.23 10.08
CA LEU A 173 8.00 -9.25 9.60
C LEU A 173 7.66 -10.25 10.72
N PRO A 174 6.57 -11.02 10.58
CA PRO A 174 6.30 -12.13 11.47
C PRO A 174 7.48 -13.10 11.56
N ALA A 175 7.64 -13.76 12.71
CA ALA A 175 8.73 -14.70 12.91
C ALA A 175 8.74 -15.80 11.84
N GLY A 176 9.92 -16.10 11.27
CA GLY A 176 10.09 -17.10 10.24
C GLY A 176 9.76 -16.67 8.81
N VAL A 177 9.25 -15.46 8.61
CA VAL A 177 8.98 -14.92 7.26
C VAL A 177 10.27 -14.33 6.67
N PRO A 178 10.73 -14.80 5.50
CA PRO A 178 11.90 -14.23 4.84
C PRO A 178 11.61 -12.82 4.32
N GLN A 179 12.64 -11.97 4.30
CA GLN A 179 12.51 -10.63 3.75
C GLN A 179 12.32 -10.70 2.22
N PRO A 180 11.23 -10.13 1.68
CA PRO A 180 11.00 -10.05 0.23
C PRO A 180 12.10 -9.28 -0.51
N PHE A 181 12.67 -8.27 0.15
CA PHE A 181 13.71 -7.39 -0.38
C PHE A 181 14.93 -7.38 0.55
N PRO A 182 15.82 -8.39 0.47
CA PRO A 182 17.05 -8.40 1.27
C PRO A 182 17.94 -7.19 0.92
N GLU A 183 18.70 -6.71 1.91
CA GLU A 183 19.64 -5.57 1.76
C GLU A 183 20.74 -5.87 0.74
#